data_4557d956dc29f16f4290c9d94c8fc125
#
_entry.id   4557d956dc29f16f4290c9d94c8fc125
#
_cell.length_a   1.000
_cell.length_b   1.000
_cell.length_c   1.000
_cell.angle_alpha   90.00
_cell.angle_beta   90.00
_cell.angle_gamma   90.00
#
_symmetry.space_group_name_H-M   'P 1'
#
loop_
_entity.id
_entity.type
_entity.pdbx_description
1 polymer ?
#
loop_
_entity_poly.entity_id
_entity_poly.type
_entity_poly.pdbx_seq_one_letter_code
_entity_poly.pdbx_strand_id
1 'polypeptide(L)'
;MVLPFEEEYRKKYYKLLDEVFESNFWSDGKMTRMFEEKFEEYTGLPSCAVTSGGAGLLSIFEYIGVRGYDVIVPANTFWATTQAAK
;
A
#
# COMPACT_ATOMS: atom_id res chain seq x y z
N MET A 1 2.21 20.58 -5.31
CA MET A 1 0.85 21.13 -5.11
C MET A 1 -0.12 20.01 -4.82
N VAL A 2 -0.93 20.18 -3.78
CA VAL A 2 -1.98 19.22 -3.45
C VAL A 2 -3.29 19.74 -4.01
N LEU A 3 -3.96 18.96 -4.84
CA LEU A 3 -5.25 19.33 -5.40
C LEU A 3 -6.35 19.21 -4.33
N PRO A 4 -7.34 20.12 -4.35
CA PRO A 4 -8.48 20.00 -3.43
C PRO A 4 -9.21 18.69 -3.64
N PHE A 5 -9.66 18.10 -2.55
CA PHE A 5 -10.48 16.89 -2.62
C PHE A 5 -11.88 17.24 -3.07
N GLU A 6 -12.39 16.57 -4.10
CA GLU A 6 -13.73 16.82 -4.60
C GLU A 6 -14.80 16.43 -3.58
N GLU A 7 -15.88 17.21 -3.50
CA GLU A 7 -16.97 17.02 -2.53
C GLU A 7 -17.60 15.63 -2.63
N GLU A 8 -17.75 15.11 -3.84
CA GLU A 8 -18.29 13.78 -4.09
C GLU A 8 -17.45 12.68 -3.41
N TYR A 9 -16.13 12.75 -3.56
CA TYR A 9 -15.21 11.80 -2.94
C TYR A 9 -15.16 11.95 -1.42
N ARG A 10 -15.29 13.17 -0.93
CA ARG A 10 -15.35 13.45 0.50
C ARG A 10 -16.54 12.77 1.16
N LYS A 11 -17.73 12.89 0.56
CA LYS A 11 -18.95 12.24 1.06
C LYS A 11 -18.80 10.72 1.05
N LYS A 12 -18.24 10.17 -0.01
CA LYS A 12 -17.98 8.74 -0.14
C LYS A 12 -17.01 8.24 0.93
N TYR A 13 -15.96 9.01 1.20
CA TYR A 13 -14.98 8.71 2.23
C TYR A 13 -15.63 8.63 3.62
N TYR A 14 -16.45 9.61 3.97
CA TYR A 14 -17.14 9.62 5.27
C TYR A 14 -18.09 8.42 5.43
N LYS A 15 -18.78 8.06 4.37
CA LYS A 15 -19.66 6.89 4.38
C LYS A 15 -18.88 5.59 4.65
N LEU A 16 -17.75 5.42 3.99
CA LEU A 16 -16.88 4.26 4.19
C LEU A 16 -16.25 4.25 5.58
N LEU A 17 -15.89 5.42 6.09
CA LEU A 17 -15.34 5.57 7.45
C LEU A 17 -16.36 5.15 8.50
N ASP A 18 -17.63 5.52 8.32
CA ASP A 18 -18.72 5.10 9.22
C ASP A 18 -18.82 3.56 9.27
N GLU A 19 -18.67 2.90 8.15
CA GLU A 19 -18.67 1.42 8.11
C GLU A 19 -17.51 0.82 8.92
N VAL A 20 -16.34 1.46 8.92
CA VAL A 20 -15.19 1.03 9.73
C VAL A 20 -15.52 1.17 11.21
N PHE A 21 -16.10 2.31 11.62
CA PHE A 21 -16.50 2.53 13.02
C PHE A 21 -17.52 1.51 13.48
N GLU A 22 -18.51 1.19 12.67
CA GLU A 22 -19.53 0.20 12.99
C GLU A 22 -18.95 -1.21 13.11
N SER A 23 -17.95 -1.56 12.28
CA SER A 23 -17.35 -2.88 12.27
C SER A 23 -16.43 -3.14 13.48
N ASN A 24 -15.88 -2.08 14.10
CA ASN A 24 -14.84 -2.15 15.12
C ASN A 24 -13.53 -2.81 14.67
N PHE A 25 -13.34 -3.03 13.37
CA PHE A 25 -12.10 -3.54 12.78
C PHE A 25 -11.26 -2.40 12.24
N TRP A 26 -10.20 -2.04 12.96
CA TRP A 26 -9.37 -0.88 12.67
C TRP A 26 -8.16 -1.20 11.80
N SER A 27 -7.82 -2.49 11.65
CA SER A 27 -6.73 -2.93 10.77
C SER A 27 -7.11 -4.24 10.10
N ASP A 28 -6.59 -4.46 8.89
CA ASP A 28 -6.85 -5.65 8.08
C ASP A 28 -8.35 -6.00 7.98
N GLY A 29 -9.17 -4.96 7.89
CA GLY A 29 -10.61 -5.13 7.81
C GLY A 29 -11.14 -5.13 6.39
N LYS A 30 -12.47 -5.02 6.29
CA LYS A 30 -13.21 -5.01 5.03
C LYS A 30 -12.71 -3.93 4.04
N MET A 31 -12.35 -2.75 4.56
CA MET A 31 -11.89 -1.64 3.70
C MET A 31 -10.56 -1.94 3.03
N THR A 32 -9.64 -2.57 3.72
CA THR A 32 -8.36 -3.02 3.15
C THR A 32 -8.60 -4.00 2.00
N ARG A 33 -9.47 -4.97 2.21
CA ARG A 33 -9.82 -5.96 1.18
C ARG A 33 -10.48 -5.32 -0.03
N MET A 34 -11.40 -4.37 0.19
CA MET A 34 -12.04 -3.62 -0.89
C MET A 34 -11.02 -2.82 -1.70
N PHE A 35 -10.07 -2.20 -1.03
CA PHE A 35 -8.98 -1.48 -1.71
C PHE A 35 -8.14 -2.42 -2.56
N GLU A 36 -7.75 -3.56 -2.00
CA GLU A 36 -6.96 -4.56 -2.72
C GLU A 36 -7.71 -5.07 -3.96
N GLU A 37 -9.00 -5.38 -3.82
CA GLU A 37 -9.84 -5.83 -4.93
C GLU A 37 -9.95 -4.77 -6.04
N LYS A 38 -10.15 -3.52 -5.68
CA LYS A 38 -10.22 -2.42 -6.64
C LYS A 38 -8.90 -2.22 -7.37
N PHE A 39 -7.79 -2.34 -6.66
CA PHE A 39 -6.46 -2.25 -7.25
C PHE A 39 -6.18 -3.43 -8.18
N GLU A 40 -6.61 -4.62 -7.82
CA GLU A 40 -6.53 -5.80 -8.69
C GLU A 40 -7.32 -5.62 -9.99
N GLU A 41 -8.52 -5.06 -9.92
CA GLU A 41 -9.31 -4.71 -11.10
C GLU A 41 -8.56 -3.73 -12.02
N TYR A 42 -7.92 -2.74 -11.42
CA TYR A 42 -7.18 -1.71 -12.15
C TYR A 42 -5.92 -2.25 -12.83
N THR A 43 -5.14 -3.06 -12.14
CA THR A 43 -3.85 -3.56 -12.64
C THR A 43 -3.95 -4.90 -13.37
N GLY A 44 -5.00 -5.68 -13.10
CA GLY A 44 -5.15 -7.03 -13.62
C GLY A 44 -4.30 -8.07 -12.88
N LEU A 45 -3.68 -7.71 -11.76
CA LEU A 45 -2.78 -8.57 -11.00
C LEU A 45 -3.23 -8.66 -9.54
N PRO A 46 -3.03 -9.81 -8.87
CA PRO A 46 -3.28 -9.91 -7.44
C PRO A 46 -2.50 -8.84 -6.67
N SER A 47 -3.15 -8.22 -5.69
CA SER A 47 -2.58 -7.09 -4.95
C SER A 47 -2.74 -7.27 -3.45
N CYS A 48 -1.77 -6.79 -2.71
CA CYS A 48 -1.77 -6.81 -1.25
C CYS A 48 -1.35 -5.44 -0.72
N ALA A 49 -2.16 -4.87 0.15
CA ALA A 49 -1.84 -3.60 0.80
C ALA A 49 -0.82 -3.82 1.92
N VAL A 50 0.16 -2.93 2.01
CA VAL A 50 1.20 -2.96 3.03
C VAL A 50 1.25 -1.60 3.75
N THR A 51 1.91 -1.55 4.90
CA THR A 51 1.95 -0.33 5.72
C THR A 51 2.74 0.82 5.09
N SER A 52 3.67 0.51 4.19
CA SER A 52 4.50 1.50 3.52
C SER A 52 5.14 0.91 2.27
N GLY A 53 5.65 1.77 1.39
CA GLY A 53 6.44 1.32 0.25
C GLY A 53 7.70 0.56 0.68
N GLY A 54 8.32 0.99 1.78
CA GLY A 54 9.48 0.29 2.34
C GLY A 54 9.15 -1.14 2.79
N ALA A 55 8.01 -1.32 3.46
CA ALA A 55 7.54 -2.64 3.85
C ALA A 55 7.24 -3.51 2.62
N GLY A 56 6.69 -2.93 1.58
CA GLY A 56 6.45 -3.62 0.31
C GLY A 56 7.75 -4.11 -0.34
N LEU A 57 8.75 -3.24 -0.41
CA LEU A 57 10.06 -3.60 -0.94
C LEU A 57 10.73 -4.70 -0.12
N LEU A 58 10.69 -4.60 1.20
CA LEU A 58 11.25 -5.62 2.09
C LEU A 58 10.59 -6.97 1.85
N SER A 59 9.27 -7.00 1.71
CA SER A 59 8.53 -8.22 1.44
C SER A 59 8.94 -8.85 0.11
N ILE A 60 9.13 -8.04 -0.94
CA ILE A 60 9.58 -8.51 -2.25
C ILE A 60 10.99 -9.09 -2.15
N PHE A 61 11.90 -8.40 -1.47
CA PHE A 61 13.29 -8.85 -1.34
C PHE A 61 13.39 -10.16 -0.54
N GLU A 62 12.59 -10.30 0.51
CA GLU A 62 12.52 -11.54 1.27
C GLU A 62 11.97 -12.70 0.43
N TYR A 63 10.95 -12.43 -0.37
CA TYR A 63 10.36 -13.44 -1.25
C TYR A 63 11.33 -13.91 -2.33
N ILE A 64 12.06 -12.98 -2.96
CA ILE A 64 13.04 -13.29 -4.01
C ILE A 64 14.29 -13.94 -3.41
N GLY A 65 14.65 -13.58 -2.19
CA GLY A 65 15.84 -14.11 -1.52
C GLY A 65 17.12 -13.42 -1.97
N VAL A 66 17.25 -12.12 -1.68
CA VAL A 66 18.40 -11.32 -2.14
C VAL A 66 19.65 -11.46 -1.24
N ARG A 67 19.58 -12.19 -0.15
CA ARG A 67 20.72 -12.34 0.76
C ARG A 67 21.93 -12.92 0.03
N GLY A 68 23.07 -12.24 0.18
CA GLY A 68 24.30 -12.64 -0.46
C GLY A 68 24.43 -12.20 -1.91
N TYR A 69 23.47 -11.45 -2.42
CA TYR A 69 23.48 -10.91 -3.78
C TYR A 69 23.54 -9.39 -3.75
N ASP A 70 24.05 -8.80 -4.82
CA ASP A 70 24.03 -7.36 -5.01
C ASP A 70 22.66 -6.92 -5.50
N VAL A 71 22.19 -5.79 -4.96
CA VAL A 71 20.91 -5.20 -5.35
C VAL A 71 21.18 -3.81 -5.94
N ILE A 72 20.77 -3.60 -7.18
CA ILE A 72 20.93 -2.31 -7.86
C ILE A 72 19.72 -1.43 -7.54
N VAL A 73 19.97 -0.25 -6.98
CA VAL A 73 18.91 0.72 -6.64
C VAL A 73 19.21 2.07 -7.26
N PRO A 74 18.18 2.89 -7.58
CA PRO A 74 18.40 4.26 -8.05
C PRO A 74 19.10 5.10 -6.98
N ALA A 75 20.01 5.98 -7.39
CA ALA A 75 20.65 6.92 -6.47
C ALA A 75 19.68 8.01 -6.00
N ASN A 76 18.76 8.41 -6.87
CA ASN A 76 17.75 9.43 -6.57
C ASN A 76 16.46 8.78 -6.07
N THR A 77 16.49 8.33 -4.83
CA THR A 77 15.33 7.68 -4.20
C THR A 77 15.32 7.96 -2.71
N PHE A 78 14.20 7.64 -2.06
CA PHE A 78 14.10 7.72 -0.61
C PHE A 78 14.99 6.64 0.05
N TRP A 79 15.55 6.95 1.20
CA TRP A 79 16.51 6.07 1.88
C TRP A 79 15.97 4.66 2.16
N ALA A 80 14.65 4.52 2.33
CA ALA A 80 14.01 3.24 2.61
C ALA A 80 14.26 2.19 1.52
N THR A 81 14.45 2.61 0.26
CA THR A 81 14.75 1.71 -0.86
C THR A 81 16.05 0.96 -0.61
N THR A 82 17.09 1.68 -0.22
CA THR A 82 18.40 1.11 0.10
C THR A 82 18.35 0.28 1.38
N GLN A 83 17.64 0.75 2.40
CA GLN A 83 17.52 0.04 3.67
C GLN A 83 16.80 -1.29 3.53
N ALA A 84 15.77 -1.36 2.70
CA ALA A 84 15.05 -2.61 2.45
C ALA A 84 15.96 -3.68 1.81
N ALA A 85 16.96 -3.24 1.01
CA ALA A 85 17.91 -4.14 0.36
C ALA A 85 19.01 -4.64 1.30
N LYS A 86 19.24 -4.00 2.43
CA LYS A 86 20.21 -4.45 3.43
C LYS A 86 19.62 -5.61 4.22
#